data_d55b64e2eea3c1a25eead12e6929ad69
#
_entry.id   d55b64e2eea3c1a25eead12e6929ad69
#
_cell.length_a   1.000
_cell.length_b   1.000
_cell.length_c   1.000
_cell.angle_alpha   90.00
_cell.angle_beta   90.00
_cell.angle_gamma   90.00
#
_symmetry.space_group_name_H-M   'P 1'
#
loop_
_entity.id
_entity.type
_entity.pdbx_description
1 polymer ?
#
loop_
_entity_poly.entity_id
_entity_poly.type
_entity_poly.pdbx_seq_one_letter_code
_entity_poly.pdbx_strand_id
1 'polypeptide(L)'
;SFEVTYESLNAILFNDLKLNDGVAENVLFTVAAKVGEYAPVYSNSITVSCKVTAAEKQYPKLTVAGSYAYNNWTPGKGQFVFDFEGTDAKYSGVIDFGEDVSALQFKFVGEAWGNNEFSVPAGETQAPEAAELPLVAGGGDNIAAYTTHRYYSLTLDKSAPKVIKNFSFNSLGVIGDATPTGWDADTDMQFNTEKQRFYVDIT
;
A
#
# COMPACT_ATOMS: atom_id res chain seq x y z
N SER A 1 -6.02 31.05 -22.84
CA SER A 1 -4.89 30.17 -22.54
C SER A 1 -5.43 28.74 -22.35
N PHE A 2 -4.69 27.77 -22.80
CA PHE A 2 -4.96 26.36 -22.57
C PHE A 2 -3.92 25.86 -21.59
N GLU A 3 -4.38 25.23 -20.50
CA GLU A 3 -3.52 24.69 -19.46
C GLU A 3 -3.75 23.18 -19.36
N VAL A 4 -2.67 22.43 -19.26
CA VAL A 4 -2.68 20.98 -19.03
C VAL A 4 -1.93 20.73 -17.74
N THR A 5 -2.53 19.95 -16.82
CA THR A 5 -1.83 19.57 -15.60
C THR A 5 -0.73 18.53 -15.92
N TYR A 6 0.25 18.44 -15.02
CA TYR A 6 1.31 17.44 -15.14
C TYR A 6 0.73 16.02 -15.22
N GLU A 7 -0.24 15.69 -14.36
CA GLU A 7 -0.88 14.37 -14.31
C GLU A 7 -1.58 14.03 -15.63
N SER A 8 -2.34 15.00 -16.19
CA SER A 8 -3.06 14.80 -17.46
C SER A 8 -2.09 14.60 -18.62
N LEU A 9 -1.02 15.39 -18.68
CA LEU A 9 0.00 15.27 -19.71
C LEU A 9 0.75 13.94 -19.58
N ASN A 10 1.16 13.58 -18.38
CA ASN A 10 1.83 12.31 -18.10
C ASN A 10 0.97 11.11 -18.51
N ALA A 11 -0.35 11.15 -18.21
CA ALA A 11 -1.28 10.09 -18.60
C ALA A 11 -1.37 9.93 -20.13
N ILE A 12 -1.45 11.03 -20.88
CA ILE A 12 -1.45 11.01 -22.36
C ILE A 12 -0.14 10.42 -22.89
N LEU A 13 1.00 10.92 -22.42
CA LEU A 13 2.31 10.50 -22.88
C LEU A 13 2.57 9.02 -22.58
N PHE A 14 2.16 8.54 -21.41
CA PHE A 14 2.34 7.16 -20.98
C PHE A 14 1.33 6.21 -21.61
N ASN A 15 0.01 6.54 -21.55
CA ASN A 15 -1.06 5.64 -21.94
C ASN A 15 -1.36 5.67 -23.45
N ASP A 16 -1.30 6.84 -24.09
CA ASP A 16 -1.69 7.00 -25.49
C ASP A 16 -0.48 6.91 -26.40
N LEU A 17 0.61 7.64 -26.11
CA LEU A 17 1.84 7.62 -26.89
C LEU A 17 2.79 6.47 -26.51
N LYS A 18 2.54 5.75 -25.40
CA LYS A 18 3.32 4.59 -24.97
C LYS A 18 4.81 4.88 -24.73
N LEU A 19 5.13 6.07 -24.21
CA LEU A 19 6.49 6.38 -23.80
C LEU A 19 6.94 5.44 -22.67
N ASN A 20 8.24 5.16 -22.61
CA ASN A 20 8.79 4.25 -21.62
C ASN A 20 8.88 4.88 -20.23
N ASP A 21 8.44 4.14 -19.21
CA ASP A 21 8.50 4.56 -17.82
C ASP A 21 9.94 4.91 -17.40
N GLY A 22 10.08 6.10 -16.79
CA GLY A 22 11.35 6.57 -16.27
C GLY A 22 12.41 6.94 -17.32
N VAL A 23 12.11 6.82 -18.62
CA VAL A 23 13.04 7.17 -19.71
C VAL A 23 12.70 8.57 -20.26
N ALA A 24 13.72 9.39 -20.46
CA ALA A 24 13.54 10.68 -21.11
C ALA A 24 13.48 10.51 -22.65
N GLU A 25 12.35 10.89 -23.23
CA GLU A 25 12.11 10.81 -24.67
C GLU A 25 11.71 12.18 -25.24
N ASN A 26 12.09 12.44 -26.48
CA ASN A 26 11.75 13.71 -27.15
C ASN A 26 10.36 13.63 -27.76
N VAL A 27 9.47 14.50 -27.32
CA VAL A 27 8.08 14.63 -27.81
C VAL A 27 7.91 15.91 -28.57
N LEU A 28 7.26 15.85 -29.71
CA LEU A 28 6.97 16.98 -30.57
C LEU A 28 5.56 17.51 -30.26
N PHE A 29 5.47 18.76 -29.82
CA PHE A 29 4.21 19.41 -29.53
C PHE A 29 3.85 20.41 -30.62
N THR A 30 2.63 20.34 -31.13
CA THR A 30 2.09 21.24 -32.14
C THR A 30 0.66 21.63 -31.74
N VAL A 31 0.31 22.91 -31.83
CA VAL A 31 -1.05 23.37 -31.60
C VAL A 31 -1.81 23.36 -32.92
N ALA A 32 -2.99 22.72 -32.92
CA ALA A 32 -3.92 22.75 -34.05
C ALA A 32 -5.13 23.66 -33.70
N ALA A 33 -5.40 24.64 -34.51
CA ALA A 33 -6.60 25.48 -34.42
C ALA A 33 -7.57 25.09 -35.54
N LYS A 34 -8.81 24.74 -35.19
CA LYS A 34 -9.87 24.38 -36.15
C LYS A 34 -11.12 25.25 -35.91
N VAL A 35 -11.73 25.73 -36.96
CA VAL A 35 -12.99 26.45 -36.91
C VAL A 35 -14.03 25.71 -37.77
N GLY A 36 -15.05 25.19 -37.14
CA GLY A 36 -16.11 24.39 -37.79
C GLY A 36 -15.54 23.24 -38.61
N GLU A 37 -15.98 23.08 -39.85
CA GLU A 37 -15.55 22.00 -40.77
C GLU A 37 -14.29 22.34 -41.59
N TYR A 38 -13.68 23.51 -41.40
CA TYR A 38 -12.45 23.87 -42.12
C TYR A 38 -11.25 23.02 -41.67
N ALA A 39 -10.28 22.87 -42.56
CA ALA A 39 -9.04 22.19 -42.25
C ALA A 39 -8.30 22.89 -41.09
N PRO A 40 -7.68 22.16 -40.18
CA PRO A 40 -6.94 22.77 -39.08
C PRO A 40 -5.70 23.53 -39.56
N VAL A 41 -5.39 24.60 -38.85
CA VAL A 41 -4.12 25.35 -39.02
C VAL A 41 -3.23 24.97 -37.85
N TYR A 42 -1.97 24.65 -38.13
CA TYR A 42 -1.01 24.18 -37.15
C TYR A 42 0.01 25.30 -36.85
N SER A 43 0.41 25.37 -35.57
CA SER A 43 1.56 26.17 -35.14
C SER A 43 2.88 25.55 -35.59
N ASN A 44 3.98 26.27 -35.39
CA ASN A 44 5.29 25.64 -35.34
C ASN A 44 5.33 24.59 -34.23
N SER A 45 6.06 23.52 -34.48
CA SER A 45 6.28 22.48 -33.48
C SER A 45 7.43 22.83 -32.55
N ILE A 46 7.31 22.43 -31.29
CA ILE A 46 8.39 22.50 -30.31
C ILE A 46 8.74 21.08 -29.87
N THR A 47 10.02 20.80 -29.65
CA THR A 47 10.47 19.53 -29.09
C THR A 47 10.74 19.71 -27.61
N VAL A 48 10.15 18.84 -26.80
CA VAL A 48 10.33 18.85 -25.36
C VAL A 48 10.81 17.45 -24.92
N SER A 49 11.86 17.41 -24.11
CA SER A 49 12.27 16.14 -23.48
C SER A 49 11.32 15.85 -22.33
N CYS A 50 10.53 14.80 -22.48
CA CYS A 50 9.55 14.34 -21.51
C CYS A 50 10.03 13.05 -20.84
N LYS A 51 9.93 12.98 -19.50
CA LYS A 51 10.13 11.77 -18.73
C LYS A 51 8.81 11.43 -18.07
N VAL A 52 8.16 10.38 -18.56
CA VAL A 52 6.90 9.89 -17.98
C VAL A 52 7.17 8.99 -16.80
N THR A 53 6.18 8.92 -15.91
CA THR A 53 6.19 7.98 -14.79
C THR A 53 4.90 7.19 -14.83
N ALA A 54 5.00 5.86 -14.76
CA ALA A 54 3.82 5.01 -14.64
C ALA A 54 3.00 5.48 -13.42
N ALA A 55 1.70 5.63 -13.61
CA ALA A 55 0.82 5.91 -12.48
C ALA A 55 0.95 4.76 -11.47
N GLU A 56 1.27 5.08 -10.23
CA GLU A 56 1.34 4.07 -9.17
C GLU A 56 -0.05 3.42 -9.04
N LYS A 57 -0.11 2.11 -9.22
CA LYS A 57 -1.37 1.37 -9.16
C LYS A 57 -1.95 1.50 -7.76
N GLN A 58 -3.11 2.12 -7.65
CA GLN A 58 -3.84 2.21 -6.40
C GLN A 58 -4.65 0.94 -6.19
N TYR A 59 -4.46 0.31 -5.04
CA TYR A 59 -5.19 -0.88 -4.66
C TYR A 59 -6.27 -0.54 -3.62
N PRO A 60 -7.45 -1.17 -3.68
CA PRO A 60 -8.40 -1.11 -2.57
C PRO A 60 -7.72 -1.51 -1.27
N LYS A 61 -8.02 -0.82 -0.19
CA LYS A 61 -7.35 -1.04 1.10
C LYS A 61 -8.31 -0.95 2.27
N LEU A 62 -7.97 -1.64 3.35
CA LEU A 62 -8.61 -1.52 4.65
C LEU A 62 -7.58 -1.12 5.69
N THR A 63 -7.98 -0.26 6.59
CA THR A 63 -7.16 0.15 7.73
C THR A 63 -7.09 -0.99 8.74
N VAL A 64 -5.90 -1.24 9.26
CA VAL A 64 -5.69 -2.02 10.48
C VAL A 64 -5.76 -1.04 11.65
N ALA A 65 -6.96 -0.77 12.15
CA ALA A 65 -7.18 0.20 13.23
C ALA A 65 -6.98 -0.48 14.59
N GLY A 66 -6.08 0.06 15.42
CA GLY A 66 -5.74 -0.59 16.68
C GLY A 66 -5.00 0.28 17.70
N SER A 67 -4.63 -0.33 18.80
CA SER A 67 -3.98 0.30 19.96
C SER A 67 -2.50 0.64 19.74
N TYR A 68 -1.92 0.34 18.61
CA TYR A 68 -0.50 0.62 18.32
C TYR A 68 -0.23 2.10 17.97
N ALA A 69 0.99 2.56 18.19
CA ALA A 69 1.39 3.96 18.17
C ALA A 69 1.11 4.69 16.84
N TYR A 70 1.19 4.00 15.72
CA TYR A 70 1.01 4.60 14.39
C TYR A 70 -0.46 4.81 13.98
N ASN A 71 -1.41 4.24 14.70
CA ASN A 71 -2.83 4.35 14.36
C ASN A 71 -3.69 4.96 15.47
N ASN A 72 -3.55 4.48 16.70
CA ASN A 72 -4.36 4.89 17.85
C ASN A 72 -5.87 4.91 17.52
N TRP A 73 -6.39 3.78 17.03
CA TRP A 73 -7.81 3.58 16.71
C TRP A 73 -8.39 4.56 15.69
N THR A 74 -7.59 5.00 14.71
CA THR A 74 -8.03 5.98 13.71
C THR A 74 -8.25 5.32 12.34
N PRO A 75 -9.50 5.08 11.89
CA PRO A 75 -9.80 4.61 10.54
C PRO A 75 -9.25 5.55 9.46
N GLY A 76 -8.84 4.99 8.32
CA GLY A 76 -8.27 5.75 7.20
C GLY A 76 -6.83 6.24 7.41
N LYS A 77 -6.21 5.93 8.56
CA LYS A 77 -4.84 6.33 8.88
C LYS A 77 -3.98 5.14 9.33
N GLY A 78 -2.67 5.33 9.31
CA GLY A 78 -1.70 4.35 9.78
C GLY A 78 -1.40 3.28 8.75
N GLN A 79 -1.65 2.03 9.06
CA GLN A 79 -1.27 0.90 8.22
C GLN A 79 -2.47 0.17 7.62
N PHE A 80 -2.23 -0.47 6.50
CA PHE A 80 -3.29 -1.01 5.66
C PHE A 80 -2.96 -2.43 5.20
N VAL A 81 -4.03 -3.19 4.96
CA VAL A 81 -4.00 -4.37 4.10
C VAL A 81 -4.61 -4.01 2.76
N PHE A 82 -4.10 -4.58 1.68
CA PHE A 82 -4.43 -4.21 0.29
C PHE A 82 -5.03 -5.39 -0.47
N ASP A 83 -6.04 -5.11 -1.28
CA ASP A 83 -6.54 -6.06 -2.29
C ASP A 83 -5.74 -5.92 -3.58
N PHE A 84 -4.65 -6.68 -3.71
CA PHE A 84 -3.78 -6.67 -4.88
C PHE A 84 -4.44 -7.27 -6.13
N GLU A 85 -5.50 -8.04 -5.96
CA GLU A 85 -6.24 -8.66 -7.06
C GLU A 85 -7.40 -7.79 -7.57
N GLY A 86 -7.89 -6.85 -6.75
CA GLY A 86 -9.01 -5.96 -7.08
C GLY A 86 -10.36 -6.68 -7.09
N THR A 87 -10.49 -7.76 -6.31
CA THR A 87 -11.70 -8.60 -6.26
C THR A 87 -12.60 -8.29 -5.07
N ASP A 88 -12.16 -7.45 -4.17
CA ASP A 88 -12.76 -7.16 -2.86
C ASP A 88 -12.91 -8.41 -1.95
N ALA A 89 -12.19 -9.48 -2.25
CA ALA A 89 -12.29 -10.75 -1.53
C ALA A 89 -11.18 -10.96 -0.49
N LYS A 90 -9.95 -10.60 -0.84
CA LYS A 90 -8.77 -10.81 0.03
C LYS A 90 -7.91 -9.58 0.10
N TYR A 91 -7.56 -9.20 1.31
CA TYR A 91 -6.69 -8.06 1.62
C TYR A 91 -5.49 -8.54 2.39
N SER A 92 -4.29 -8.26 1.92
CA SER A 92 -3.04 -8.70 2.53
C SER A 92 -2.08 -7.55 2.77
N GLY A 93 -1.24 -7.69 3.80
CA GLY A 93 -0.19 -6.72 4.09
C GLY A 93 0.71 -7.16 5.24
N VAL A 94 1.86 -6.51 5.32
CA VAL A 94 2.73 -6.58 6.49
C VAL A 94 2.43 -5.36 7.36
N ILE A 95 2.16 -5.61 8.63
CA ILE A 95 1.83 -4.56 9.61
C ILE A 95 2.96 -4.46 10.62
N ASP A 96 3.49 -3.25 10.80
CA ASP A 96 4.41 -2.92 11.89
C ASP A 96 3.60 -2.41 13.09
N PHE A 97 3.42 -3.23 14.08
CA PHE A 97 2.71 -2.85 15.31
C PHE A 97 3.58 -2.09 16.32
N GLY A 98 4.86 -1.92 16.01
CA GLY A 98 5.82 -1.32 16.91
C GLY A 98 6.45 -2.33 17.86
N GLU A 99 7.23 -1.83 18.83
CA GLU A 99 8.00 -2.69 19.73
C GLU A 99 7.18 -3.24 20.90
N ASP A 100 6.17 -2.49 21.36
CA ASP A 100 5.29 -2.95 22.44
C ASP A 100 3.97 -3.49 21.89
N VAL A 101 3.91 -4.80 21.79
CA VAL A 101 2.72 -5.53 21.31
C VAL A 101 2.00 -6.30 22.40
N SER A 102 2.43 -6.17 23.67
CA SER A 102 1.92 -6.97 24.78
C SER A 102 0.41 -6.84 25.05
N ALA A 103 -0.17 -5.68 24.70
CA ALA A 103 -1.60 -5.39 24.81
C ALA A 103 -2.22 -4.98 23.45
N LEU A 104 -1.63 -5.47 22.36
CA LEU A 104 -2.08 -5.15 21.02
C LEU A 104 -3.51 -5.62 20.78
N GLN A 105 -4.34 -4.70 20.30
CA GLN A 105 -5.69 -4.97 19.83
C GLN A 105 -5.94 -4.18 18.55
N PHE A 106 -6.63 -4.80 17.60
CA PHE A 106 -6.99 -4.13 16.35
C PHE A 106 -8.24 -4.71 15.70
N LYS A 107 -8.75 -4.02 14.67
CA LYS A 107 -9.80 -4.45 13.74
C LYS A 107 -9.40 -4.06 12.33
N PHE A 108 -9.99 -4.73 11.35
CA PHE A 108 -9.97 -4.23 9.98
C PHE A 108 -11.17 -3.31 9.75
N VAL A 109 -10.96 -2.17 9.13
CA VAL A 109 -12.01 -1.18 8.89
C VAL A 109 -11.72 -0.37 7.62
N GLY A 110 -12.75 0.09 6.94
CA GLY A 110 -12.61 1.04 5.84
C GLY A 110 -12.10 2.41 6.30
N GLU A 111 -12.51 3.46 5.61
CA GLU A 111 -12.09 4.84 5.93
C GLU A 111 -12.78 5.42 7.16
N ALA A 112 -13.86 4.78 7.64
CA ALA A 112 -14.61 5.20 8.82
C ALA A 112 -15.17 3.98 9.58
N TRP A 113 -15.42 4.13 10.87
CA TRP A 113 -16.08 3.11 11.69
C TRP A 113 -17.44 2.72 11.09
N GLY A 114 -17.73 1.41 11.14
CA GLY A 114 -18.94 0.83 10.56
C GLY A 114 -18.88 0.61 9.03
N ASN A 115 -17.80 1.05 8.38
CA ASN A 115 -17.60 0.84 6.96
C ASN A 115 -16.60 -0.31 6.76
N ASN A 116 -17.03 -1.42 6.15
CA ASN A 116 -16.18 -2.61 5.93
C ASN A 116 -15.42 -3.03 7.20
N GLU A 117 -16.09 -3.02 8.34
CA GLU A 117 -15.51 -3.40 9.63
C GLU A 117 -15.53 -4.91 9.80
N PHE A 118 -14.39 -5.48 10.20
CA PHE A 118 -14.23 -6.90 10.51
C PHE A 118 -13.53 -7.06 11.87
N SER A 119 -14.15 -7.89 12.71
CA SER A 119 -13.74 -8.14 14.10
C SER A 119 -13.99 -9.59 14.47
N VAL A 120 -13.43 -10.04 15.57
CA VAL A 120 -13.72 -11.40 16.12
C VAL A 120 -15.15 -11.43 16.62
N PRO A 121 -15.90 -12.55 16.47
CA PRO A 121 -17.21 -12.69 17.11
C PRO A 121 -17.17 -12.37 18.59
N ALA A 122 -18.19 -11.67 19.11
CA ALA A 122 -18.24 -11.29 20.50
C ALA A 122 -18.18 -12.51 21.43
N GLY A 123 -17.29 -12.50 22.41
CA GLY A 123 -17.08 -13.58 23.37
C GLY A 123 -16.29 -14.79 22.83
N GLU A 124 -15.77 -14.71 21.60
CA GLU A 124 -14.93 -15.77 21.03
C GLU A 124 -13.57 -15.84 21.74
N THR A 125 -13.15 -17.06 22.11
CA THR A 125 -11.83 -17.26 22.69
C THR A 125 -10.75 -17.23 21.62
N GLN A 126 -9.85 -16.28 21.72
CA GLN A 126 -8.73 -16.14 20.78
C GLN A 126 -7.51 -16.89 21.31
N ALA A 127 -7.09 -17.94 20.60
CA ALA A 127 -5.84 -18.60 20.93
C ALA A 127 -4.64 -17.65 20.64
N PRO A 128 -3.67 -17.54 21.57
CA PRO A 128 -2.46 -16.75 21.30
C PRO A 128 -1.76 -17.23 20.03
N GLU A 129 -1.34 -16.28 19.20
CA GLU A 129 -0.63 -16.53 17.95
C GLU A 129 -1.36 -17.48 16.98
N ALA A 130 -2.70 -17.52 17.03
CA ALA A 130 -3.50 -18.38 16.15
C ALA A 130 -3.15 -18.17 14.66
N ALA A 131 -3.04 -19.27 13.91
CA ALA A 131 -2.79 -19.23 12.49
C ALA A 131 -3.98 -18.59 11.71
N GLU A 132 -5.20 -18.85 12.21
CA GLU A 132 -6.43 -18.26 11.69
C GLU A 132 -7.37 -17.91 12.85
N LEU A 133 -8.11 -16.82 12.69
CA LEU A 133 -9.22 -16.45 13.58
C LEU A 133 -10.48 -16.17 12.75
N PRO A 134 -11.64 -16.69 13.16
CA PRO A 134 -12.90 -16.32 12.53
C PRO A 134 -13.19 -14.84 12.75
N LEU A 135 -13.80 -14.22 11.75
CA LEU A 135 -14.24 -12.84 11.82
C LEU A 135 -15.73 -12.71 11.49
N VAL A 136 -16.30 -11.62 11.92
CA VAL A 136 -17.65 -11.17 11.53
C VAL A 136 -17.56 -9.79 10.93
N ALA A 137 -18.44 -9.50 9.97
CA ALA A 137 -18.62 -8.14 9.47
C ALA A 137 -19.45 -7.32 10.49
N GLY A 138 -19.04 -6.09 10.71
CA GLY A 138 -19.66 -5.20 11.68
C GLY A 138 -19.09 -5.36 13.09
N GLY A 139 -19.92 -5.15 14.11
CA GLY A 139 -19.50 -5.16 15.51
C GLY A 139 -19.10 -6.53 16.05
N GLY A 140 -18.10 -6.56 16.91
CA GLY A 140 -17.55 -7.74 17.58
C GLY A 140 -16.39 -7.32 18.45
N ASP A 141 -15.64 -8.30 18.99
CA ASP A 141 -14.48 -8.05 19.82
C ASP A 141 -13.25 -7.71 18.98
N ASN A 142 -12.28 -7.03 19.58
CA ASN A 142 -11.02 -6.74 18.92
C ASN A 142 -10.20 -8.01 18.68
N ILE A 143 -9.38 -8.02 17.63
CA ILE A 143 -8.35 -9.04 17.44
C ILE A 143 -7.25 -8.77 18.45
N ALA A 144 -7.00 -9.70 19.36
CA ALA A 144 -6.05 -9.59 20.48
C ALA A 144 -5.08 -10.77 20.57
N ALA A 145 -5.07 -11.67 19.59
CA ALA A 145 -4.27 -12.89 19.62
C ALA A 145 -2.78 -12.68 19.31
N TYR A 146 -2.41 -11.57 18.67
CA TYR A 146 -1.07 -11.33 18.11
C TYR A 146 -0.28 -10.37 19.00
N THR A 147 0.50 -10.95 19.94
CA THR A 147 1.14 -10.16 21.01
C THR A 147 2.62 -10.48 21.23
N THR A 148 3.26 -11.21 20.31
CA THR A 148 4.65 -11.67 20.51
C THR A 148 5.67 -11.12 19.53
N HIS A 149 5.21 -10.56 18.39
CA HIS A 149 6.09 -10.05 17.34
C HIS A 149 5.72 -8.64 16.93
N ARG A 150 6.71 -7.89 16.49
CA ARG A 150 6.52 -6.53 15.96
C ARG A 150 5.81 -6.53 14.61
N TYR A 151 6.22 -7.42 13.71
CA TYR A 151 5.69 -7.50 12.36
C TYR A 151 4.81 -8.72 12.17
N TYR A 152 3.65 -8.51 11.58
CA TYR A 152 2.74 -9.57 11.18
C TYR A 152 2.36 -9.43 9.72
N SER A 153 2.58 -10.47 8.93
CA SER A 153 1.96 -10.60 7.62
C SER A 153 0.57 -11.21 7.78
N LEU A 154 -0.44 -10.43 7.49
CA LEU A 154 -1.84 -10.79 7.68
C LEU A 154 -2.59 -10.81 6.36
N THR A 155 -3.54 -11.73 6.25
CA THR A 155 -4.54 -11.75 5.18
C THR A 155 -5.93 -11.77 5.80
N LEU A 156 -6.74 -10.76 5.46
CA LEU A 156 -8.19 -10.79 5.68
C LEU A 156 -8.84 -11.47 4.48
N ASP A 157 -9.52 -12.59 4.70
CA ASP A 157 -10.41 -13.22 3.72
C ASP A 157 -11.85 -12.80 4.03
N LYS A 158 -12.49 -12.04 3.13
CA LYS A 158 -13.88 -11.58 3.28
C LYS A 158 -14.89 -12.59 2.78
N SER A 159 -14.50 -13.53 1.91
CA SER A 159 -15.40 -14.52 1.33
C SER A 159 -15.82 -15.59 2.36
N ALA A 160 -14.93 -15.90 3.30
CA ALA A 160 -15.19 -16.69 4.49
C ALA A 160 -14.53 -15.95 5.67
N PRO A 161 -15.23 -14.95 6.27
CA PRO A 161 -14.58 -13.93 7.07
C PRO A 161 -13.64 -14.49 8.13
N LYS A 162 -12.35 -14.30 7.94
CA LYS A 162 -11.27 -14.69 8.84
C LYS A 162 -10.02 -13.87 8.60
N VAL A 163 -9.19 -13.75 9.63
CA VAL A 163 -7.82 -13.31 9.47
C VAL A 163 -6.88 -14.50 9.50
N ILE A 164 -5.92 -14.51 8.59
CA ILE A 164 -4.87 -15.52 8.46
C ILE A 164 -3.54 -14.85 8.79
N LYS A 165 -2.82 -15.39 9.75
CA LYS A 165 -1.43 -15.04 10.03
C LYS A 165 -0.52 -15.83 9.11
N ASN A 166 0.02 -15.18 8.08
CA ASN A 166 0.92 -15.85 7.14
C ASN A 166 2.28 -16.14 7.80
N PHE A 167 2.86 -15.12 8.43
CA PHE A 167 4.09 -15.21 9.24
C PHE A 167 4.23 -13.98 10.15
N SER A 168 5.19 -14.04 11.09
CA SER A 168 5.52 -12.95 12.00
C SER A 168 7.01 -12.96 12.34
N PHE A 169 7.56 -11.80 12.67
CA PHE A 169 8.98 -11.63 13.01
C PHE A 169 9.21 -10.29 13.75
N ASN A 170 10.37 -10.12 14.37
CA ASN A 170 10.71 -8.90 15.12
C ASN A 170 11.63 -7.96 14.34
N SER A 171 12.49 -8.49 13.48
CA SER A 171 13.40 -7.70 12.63
C SER A 171 13.64 -8.43 11.31
N LEU A 172 14.11 -7.70 10.32
CA LEU A 172 14.63 -8.21 9.07
C LEU A 172 15.90 -7.46 8.74
N GLY A 173 16.97 -8.17 8.42
CA GLY A 173 18.24 -7.58 8.11
C GLY A 173 18.89 -8.13 6.85
N VAL A 174 19.90 -7.45 6.36
CA VAL A 174 20.76 -7.86 5.24
C VAL A 174 22.16 -8.12 5.77
N ILE A 175 22.77 -9.24 5.36
CA ILE A 175 24.13 -9.61 5.71
C ILE A 175 24.93 -9.92 4.44
N GLY A 176 26.19 -9.56 4.39
CA GLY A 176 27.08 -9.86 3.27
C GLY A 176 28.16 -8.81 3.01
N ASP A 177 29.03 -9.06 2.06
CA ASP A 177 30.20 -8.21 1.74
C ASP A 177 29.84 -6.75 1.40
N ALA A 178 28.61 -6.50 0.95
CA ALA A 178 28.13 -5.16 0.63
C ALA A 178 27.56 -4.40 1.83
N THR A 179 27.50 -5.02 3.02
CA THR A 179 27.00 -4.35 4.24
C THR A 179 28.14 -3.80 5.08
N PRO A 180 27.92 -2.77 5.92
CA PRO A 180 28.97 -2.16 6.74
C PRO A 180 29.68 -3.15 7.68
N THR A 181 29.01 -4.22 8.10
CA THR A 181 29.52 -5.26 9.01
C THR A 181 29.97 -6.53 8.27
N GLY A 182 29.83 -6.57 6.94
CA GLY A 182 30.15 -7.75 6.15
C GLY A 182 29.33 -8.97 6.57
N TRP A 183 30.00 -10.08 6.87
CA TRP A 183 29.38 -11.33 7.32
C TRP A 183 29.34 -11.48 8.84
N ASP A 184 29.81 -10.49 9.60
CA ASP A 184 29.89 -10.55 11.06
C ASP A 184 28.56 -10.26 11.76
N ALA A 185 27.73 -9.37 11.16
CA ALA A 185 26.40 -9.03 11.66
C ALA A 185 25.49 -8.57 10.51
N ASP A 186 24.19 -8.68 10.69
CA ASP A 186 23.23 -8.10 9.75
C ASP A 186 23.09 -6.58 9.94
N THR A 187 22.59 -5.92 8.91
CA THR A 187 22.20 -4.51 8.93
C THR A 187 20.68 -4.47 8.89
N ASP A 188 20.07 -3.95 9.94
CA ASP A 188 18.62 -3.88 10.08
C ASP A 188 17.97 -3.07 8.96
N MET A 189 16.90 -3.63 8.39
CA MET A 189 16.06 -2.96 7.41
C MET A 189 14.95 -2.19 8.10
N GLN A 190 14.58 -1.05 7.51
CA GLN A 190 13.42 -0.27 7.89
C GLN A 190 12.21 -0.68 7.05
N PHE A 191 11.01 -0.63 7.63
CA PHE A 191 9.77 -0.93 6.91
C PHE A 191 9.07 0.35 6.44
N ASN A 192 8.80 0.43 5.14
CA ASN A 192 7.98 1.48 4.57
C ASN A 192 6.54 0.99 4.47
N THR A 193 5.68 1.52 5.33
CA THR A 193 4.27 1.11 5.45
C THR A 193 3.42 1.49 4.23
N GLU A 194 3.75 2.58 3.53
CA GLU A 194 3.02 3.01 2.33
C GLU A 194 3.33 2.13 1.13
N LYS A 195 4.60 1.74 0.99
CA LYS A 195 5.09 0.92 -0.13
C LYS A 195 5.09 -0.57 0.19
N GLN A 196 4.73 -0.97 1.41
CA GLN A 196 4.70 -2.36 1.88
C GLN A 196 6.02 -3.11 1.59
N ARG A 197 7.16 -2.47 1.88
CA ARG A 197 8.48 -3.04 1.64
C ARG A 197 9.50 -2.66 2.70
N PHE A 198 10.42 -3.57 2.95
CA PHE A 198 11.63 -3.30 3.73
C PHE A 198 12.69 -2.66 2.84
N TYR A 199 13.48 -1.77 3.41
CA TYR A 199 14.59 -1.10 2.73
C TYR A 199 15.72 -0.82 3.70
N VAL A 200 16.93 -0.69 3.17
CA VAL A 200 18.12 -0.24 3.89
C VAL A 200 19.01 0.52 2.91
N ASP A 201 19.59 1.60 3.38
CA ASP A 201 20.61 2.34 2.64
C ASP A 201 21.99 1.80 3.05
N ILE A 202 22.70 1.24 2.10
CA ILE A 202 24.05 0.67 2.29
C ILE A 202 25.03 1.62 1.62
N THR A 203 25.93 2.22 2.40
CA THR A 203 26.97 3.17 1.94
C THR A 203 28.37 2.60 2.15
#